data_64eaa3979f38f71cb8a2d166b8ad4623
#
_entry.id   64eaa3979f38f71cb8a2d166b8ad4623
#
_cell.length_a   1.000
_cell.length_b   1.000
_cell.length_c   1.000
_cell.angle_alpha   90.00
_cell.angle_beta   90.00
_cell.angle_gamma   90.00
#
_symmetry.space_group_name_H-M   'P 1'
#
loop_
_entity.id
_entity.type
_entity.pdbx_description
1 polymer ?
#
loop_
_entity_poly.entity_id
_entity_poly.type
_entity_poly.pdbx_seq_one_letter_code
_entity_poly.pdbx_strand_id
1 'polypeptide(L)'
;LLMETLDAELGAVQQGRSHALRTQTTQGLGLLTAPSILVRGRLRTQLGFDGDHVSNPFRGALAQRTSCAQCGYMEAVRHFSFTDLDLVVPSSTCTLQQCLASWMELEHIEWVCHRCSLQATLMRIESTRHAITEPCSRKQSKQAALLDAQQTTLKRVLSSGAHDSELEATHELDGIVLERILSTYATKQIMMARCPPILVLHLNRSSFSLGNFGASKNQARVVFPEYLDMLPFMTGATLS
;
A
#
# COMPACT_ATOMS: atom_id res chain seq x y z
N LEU A 1 7.89 -19.02 -7.21
CA LEU A 1 9.06 -19.91 -7.08
C LEU A 1 10.26 -19.37 -7.86
N LEU A 2 10.17 -19.20 -9.21
CA LEU A 2 11.33 -18.77 -10.04
C LEU A 2 11.79 -17.32 -9.69
N MET A 3 10.88 -16.43 -9.42
CA MET A 3 11.18 -15.03 -9.04
C MET A 3 11.73 -14.92 -7.62
N GLU A 4 11.26 -15.74 -6.70
CA GLU A 4 11.76 -15.83 -5.33
C GLU A 4 13.20 -16.36 -5.29
N THR A 5 13.52 -17.37 -6.14
CA THR A 5 14.89 -17.85 -6.26
C THR A 5 15.83 -16.82 -6.86
N LEU A 6 15.38 -16.05 -7.87
CA LEU A 6 16.16 -14.94 -8.44
C LEU A 6 16.43 -13.83 -7.41
N ASP A 7 15.45 -13.48 -6.59
CA ASP A 7 15.64 -12.49 -5.51
C ASP A 7 16.62 -13.00 -4.44
N ALA A 8 16.56 -14.29 -4.10
CA ALA A 8 17.50 -14.90 -3.15
C ALA A 8 18.93 -14.94 -3.72
N GLU A 9 19.10 -15.31 -4.99
CA GLU A 9 20.41 -15.34 -5.67
C GLU A 9 21.00 -13.93 -5.80
N LEU A 10 20.18 -12.94 -6.17
CA LEU A 10 20.61 -11.54 -6.22
C LEU A 10 21.01 -11.00 -4.84
N GLY A 11 20.27 -11.39 -3.79
CA GLY A 11 20.62 -11.06 -2.41
C GLY A 11 21.96 -11.67 -2.00
N ALA A 12 22.24 -12.92 -2.37
CA ALA A 12 23.52 -13.58 -2.13
C ALA A 12 24.69 -12.91 -2.89
N VAL A 13 24.47 -12.53 -4.15
CA VAL A 13 25.45 -11.77 -4.95
C VAL A 13 25.73 -10.41 -4.35
N GLN A 14 24.73 -9.71 -3.82
CA GLN A 14 24.89 -8.42 -3.13
C GLN A 14 25.73 -8.56 -1.85
N GLN A 15 25.46 -9.59 -1.03
CA GLN A 15 26.26 -9.86 0.15
C GLN A 15 27.70 -10.21 -0.19
N GLY A 16 27.93 -11.04 -1.23
CA GLY A 16 29.25 -11.34 -1.75
C GLY A 16 30.00 -10.11 -2.26
N ARG A 17 29.33 -9.19 -2.96
CA ARG A 17 29.90 -7.92 -3.42
C ARG A 17 30.27 -6.97 -2.29
N SER A 18 29.44 -6.84 -1.28
CA SER A 18 29.77 -6.00 -0.11
C SER A 18 30.99 -6.53 0.64
N HIS A 19 31.19 -7.85 0.67
CA HIS A 19 32.37 -8.48 1.23
C HIS A 19 33.62 -8.26 0.34
N ALA A 20 33.47 -8.38 -0.98
CA ALA A 20 34.54 -8.18 -1.95
C ALA A 20 35.00 -6.71 -2.03
N LEU A 21 34.10 -5.74 -1.88
CA LEU A 21 34.40 -4.32 -1.80
C LEU A 21 35.22 -3.97 -0.54
N ARG A 22 35.03 -4.71 0.55
CA ARG A 22 35.84 -4.58 1.76
C ARG A 22 37.26 -5.15 1.59
N THR A 23 37.46 -6.05 0.64
CA THR A 23 38.76 -6.72 0.39
C THR A 23 39.57 -6.14 -0.77
N GLN A 24 39.23 -4.99 -1.31
CA GLN A 24 39.97 -4.23 -2.35
C GLN A 24 40.30 -4.99 -3.67
N THR A 25 39.55 -6.02 -4.05
CA THR A 25 39.89 -6.87 -5.22
C THR A 25 38.92 -6.74 -6.39
N THR A 26 38.31 -5.57 -6.63
CA THR A 26 37.36 -5.38 -7.75
C THR A 26 37.85 -4.38 -8.82
N GLN A 27 39.08 -4.48 -9.26
CA GLN A 27 39.47 -3.91 -10.55
C GLN A 27 38.98 -4.83 -11.65
N GLY A 28 37.80 -4.58 -12.25
CA GLY A 28 37.36 -5.30 -13.44
C GLY A 28 35.86 -5.55 -13.59
N LEU A 29 35.04 -5.33 -12.60
CA LEU A 29 33.57 -5.60 -12.66
C LEU A 29 32.71 -4.38 -13.03
N GLY A 30 33.33 -3.31 -13.53
CA GLY A 30 32.63 -2.07 -13.94
C GLY A 30 31.73 -2.18 -15.18
N LEU A 31 31.67 -3.32 -15.84
CA LEU A 31 30.92 -3.51 -17.09
C LEU A 31 29.47 -3.99 -16.93
N LEU A 32 29.01 -4.25 -15.71
CA LEU A 32 27.64 -4.71 -15.44
C LEU A 32 26.75 -3.65 -14.74
N THR A 33 27.21 -2.41 -14.67
CA THR A 33 26.37 -1.31 -14.21
C THR A 33 25.42 -0.90 -15.32
N ALA A 34 24.11 -1.10 -15.12
CA ALA A 34 23.09 -0.53 -15.98
C ALA A 34 23.34 0.98 -16.19
N PRO A 35 23.11 1.52 -17.41
CA PRO A 35 23.31 2.94 -17.68
C PRO A 35 22.54 3.77 -16.66
N SER A 36 23.28 4.61 -15.95
CA SER A 36 22.72 5.52 -14.96
C SER A 36 21.80 6.51 -15.66
N ILE A 37 20.51 6.24 -15.65
CA ILE A 37 19.52 7.27 -15.91
C ILE A 37 19.67 8.27 -14.77
N LEU A 38 20.18 9.44 -15.10
CA LEU A 38 20.39 10.60 -14.23
C LEU A 38 19.06 11.06 -13.63
N VAL A 39 18.62 10.46 -12.55
CA VAL A 39 17.60 11.02 -11.67
C VAL A 39 18.32 11.78 -10.58
N ARG A 40 18.32 13.11 -10.69
CA ARG A 40 18.97 14.04 -9.75
C ARG A 40 18.46 13.84 -8.31
N GLY A 41 19.27 13.33 -7.47
CA GLY A 41 19.70 13.86 -6.17
C GLY A 41 18.83 13.58 -4.96
N ARG A 42 17.51 13.48 -4.90
CA ARG A 42 16.74 13.29 -3.64
C ARG A 42 15.79 12.08 -3.60
N LEU A 43 15.35 11.59 -4.73
CA LEU A 43 14.55 10.35 -4.79
C LEU A 43 15.41 9.09 -4.61
N ARG A 44 16.72 9.20 -4.73
CA ARG A 44 17.64 8.07 -4.71
C ARG A 44 17.73 7.37 -3.35
N THR A 45 17.64 8.13 -2.28
CA THR A 45 17.77 7.60 -0.90
C THR A 45 16.46 7.04 -0.34
N GLN A 46 15.32 7.58 -0.72
CA GLN A 46 14.02 7.09 -0.23
C GLN A 46 13.54 5.80 -0.89
N LEU A 47 14.04 5.47 -2.09
CA LEU A 47 13.68 4.25 -2.83
C LEU A 47 14.76 3.17 -2.78
N GLY A 48 15.81 3.31 -1.94
CA GLY A 48 16.85 2.30 -1.75
C GLY A 48 17.76 2.11 -2.96
N PHE A 49 17.94 3.13 -3.81
CA PHE A 49 18.90 3.10 -4.92
C PHE A 49 20.26 3.61 -4.46
N ASP A 50 20.97 2.83 -3.69
CA ASP A 50 22.42 3.00 -3.58
C ASP A 50 23.09 2.45 -4.84
N GLY A 51 23.93 3.27 -5.45
CA GLY A 51 24.38 3.19 -6.86
C GLY A 51 25.21 2.00 -7.29
N ASP A 52 25.34 0.94 -6.50
CA ASP A 52 26.16 -0.23 -6.82
C ASP A 52 25.42 -1.58 -6.66
N HIS A 53 24.10 -1.56 -6.44
CA HIS A 53 23.33 -2.79 -6.28
C HIS A 53 22.86 -3.32 -7.64
N VAL A 54 23.16 -4.59 -7.90
CA VAL A 54 22.52 -5.34 -8.98
C VAL A 54 21.03 -5.42 -8.59
N SER A 55 20.20 -4.64 -9.27
CA SER A 55 18.75 -4.68 -9.02
C SER A 55 18.11 -5.74 -9.91
N ASN A 56 17.16 -6.48 -9.36
CA ASN A 56 16.33 -7.40 -10.13
C ASN A 56 15.62 -6.60 -11.26
N PRO A 57 15.84 -6.94 -12.54
CA PRO A 57 15.25 -6.19 -13.67
C PRO A 57 13.73 -6.32 -13.73
N PHE A 58 13.14 -7.28 -13.04
CA PHE A 58 11.69 -7.51 -12.96
C PHE A 58 11.03 -6.74 -11.81
N ARG A 59 11.83 -6.13 -10.91
CA ARG A 59 11.29 -5.47 -9.71
C ARG A 59 10.79 -4.06 -10.01
N GLY A 60 9.48 -3.91 -9.93
CA GLY A 60 8.76 -2.64 -9.97
C GLY A 60 8.27 -2.18 -8.58
N ALA A 61 7.53 -1.09 -8.55
CA ALA A 61 6.83 -0.61 -7.38
C ALA A 61 5.38 -0.24 -7.71
N LEU A 62 4.47 -0.64 -6.84
CA LEU A 62 3.06 -0.26 -6.84
C LEU A 62 2.82 0.80 -5.77
N ALA A 63 1.86 1.68 -6.02
CA ALA A 63 1.31 2.61 -5.06
C ALA A 63 -0.15 2.24 -4.80
N GLN A 64 -0.52 2.10 -3.55
CA GLN A 64 -1.89 1.85 -3.13
C GLN A 64 -2.38 3.03 -2.30
N ARG A 65 -3.60 3.46 -2.57
CA ARG A 65 -4.32 4.48 -1.81
C ARG A 65 -5.65 3.92 -1.36
N THR A 66 -5.99 4.15 -0.10
CA THR A 66 -7.29 3.82 0.48
C THR A 66 -7.95 5.11 0.95
N SER A 67 -9.24 5.28 0.69
CA SER A 67 -9.99 6.45 1.14
C SER A 67 -11.36 6.06 1.68
N CYS A 68 -11.81 6.79 2.68
CA CYS A 68 -13.12 6.64 3.29
C CYS A 68 -14.10 7.63 2.67
N ALA A 69 -15.11 7.16 1.94
CA ALA A 69 -16.13 8.04 1.37
C ALA A 69 -17.03 8.70 2.43
N GLN A 70 -17.11 8.14 3.63
CA GLN A 70 -17.94 8.68 4.70
C GLN A 70 -17.37 9.96 5.32
N CYS A 71 -16.06 10.03 5.58
CA CYS A 71 -15.43 11.19 6.24
C CYS A 71 -14.40 11.89 5.35
N GLY A 72 -14.18 11.44 4.12
CA GLY A 72 -13.20 11.99 3.18
C GLY A 72 -11.74 11.74 3.57
N TYR A 73 -11.49 10.92 4.60
CA TYR A 73 -10.12 10.62 5.01
C TYR A 73 -9.42 9.75 3.97
N MET A 74 -8.22 10.14 3.59
CA MET A 74 -7.33 9.37 2.73
C MET A 74 -6.13 8.90 3.54
N GLU A 75 -5.87 7.59 3.45
CA GLU A 75 -4.67 7.00 4.02
C GLU A 75 -3.42 7.43 3.25
N ALA A 76 -2.28 7.44 3.92
CA ALA A 76 -1.00 7.66 3.25
C ALA A 76 -0.77 6.59 2.17
N VAL A 77 -0.18 7.01 1.05
CA VAL A 77 0.10 6.09 -0.06
C VAL A 77 1.11 5.05 0.40
N ARG A 78 0.71 3.79 0.31
CA ARG A 78 1.59 2.65 0.60
C ARG A 78 2.25 2.18 -0.68
N HIS A 79 3.55 1.89 -0.60
CA HIS A 79 4.32 1.37 -1.73
C HIS A 79 4.69 -0.10 -1.48
N PHE A 80 4.48 -0.92 -2.51
CA PHE A 80 4.83 -2.35 -2.49
C PHE A 80 5.72 -2.68 -3.67
N SER A 81 6.70 -3.55 -3.46
CA SER A 81 7.48 -4.10 -4.58
C SER A 81 6.70 -5.22 -5.24
N PHE A 82 6.84 -5.35 -6.56
CA PHE A 82 6.29 -6.45 -7.34
C PHE A 82 7.28 -6.94 -8.38
N THR A 83 7.13 -8.14 -8.87
CA THR A 83 7.94 -8.76 -9.94
C THR A 83 7.11 -9.17 -11.14
N ASP A 84 5.83 -9.35 -10.95
CA ASP A 84 4.84 -9.68 -11.96
C ASP A 84 3.48 -9.11 -11.57
N LEU A 85 2.59 -8.93 -12.55
CA LEU A 85 1.22 -8.51 -12.33
C LEU A 85 0.26 -9.57 -12.83
N ASP A 86 -0.64 -10.02 -11.95
CA ASP A 86 -1.74 -10.91 -12.29
C ASP A 86 -2.93 -10.10 -12.83
N LEU A 87 -3.21 -10.28 -14.12
CA LEU A 87 -4.32 -9.62 -14.81
C LEU A 87 -5.46 -10.61 -15.01
N VAL A 88 -6.64 -10.26 -14.55
CA VAL A 88 -7.87 -11.02 -14.83
C VAL A 88 -8.30 -10.77 -16.26
N VAL A 89 -8.53 -11.86 -17.01
CA VAL A 89 -9.02 -11.78 -18.38
C VAL A 89 -10.55 -11.82 -18.38
N PRO A 90 -11.23 -10.82 -18.96
CA PRO A 90 -12.69 -10.85 -19.13
C PRO A 90 -13.16 -12.05 -19.95
N SER A 91 -14.44 -12.42 -19.85
CA SER A 91 -15.01 -13.55 -20.58
C SER A 91 -15.14 -13.33 -22.10
N SER A 92 -15.07 -12.07 -22.54
CA SER A 92 -15.11 -11.66 -23.96
C SER A 92 -13.73 -11.29 -24.47
N THR A 93 -13.58 -11.21 -25.80
CA THR A 93 -12.36 -10.68 -26.42
C THR A 93 -12.07 -9.28 -25.91
N CYS A 94 -10.84 -9.05 -25.47
CA CYS A 94 -10.38 -7.80 -24.87
C CYS A 94 -8.98 -7.41 -25.36
N THR A 95 -8.58 -6.20 -25.06
CA THR A 95 -7.19 -5.74 -25.26
C THR A 95 -6.40 -5.83 -23.96
N LEU A 96 -5.08 -5.86 -24.03
CA LEU A 96 -4.20 -5.84 -22.87
C LEU A 96 -4.40 -4.54 -22.06
N GLN A 97 -4.64 -3.41 -22.75
CA GLN A 97 -4.94 -2.14 -22.10
C GLN A 97 -6.22 -2.20 -21.27
N GLN A 98 -7.24 -2.91 -21.73
CA GLN A 98 -8.48 -3.11 -20.95
C GLN A 98 -8.22 -3.97 -19.71
N CYS A 99 -7.39 -5.01 -19.81
CA CYS A 99 -7.01 -5.82 -18.65
C CYS A 99 -6.24 -4.99 -17.61
N LEU A 100 -5.31 -4.13 -18.06
CA LEU A 100 -4.57 -3.22 -17.16
C LEU A 100 -5.48 -2.16 -16.56
N ALA A 101 -6.39 -1.59 -17.32
CA ALA A 101 -7.36 -0.60 -16.84
C ALA A 101 -8.26 -1.21 -15.75
N SER A 102 -8.77 -2.42 -16.00
CA SER A 102 -9.58 -3.14 -15.01
C SER A 102 -8.79 -3.50 -13.75
N TRP A 103 -7.48 -3.81 -13.88
CA TRP A 103 -6.62 -4.09 -12.75
C TRP A 103 -6.39 -2.86 -11.85
N MET A 104 -6.44 -1.64 -12.41
CA MET A 104 -6.30 -0.38 -11.67
C MET A 104 -7.64 0.24 -11.28
N GLU A 105 -8.74 -0.42 -11.61
CA GLU A 105 -10.07 0.08 -11.31
C GLU A 105 -10.22 0.31 -9.81
N LEU A 106 -11.02 1.29 -9.47
CA LEU A 106 -11.29 1.65 -8.09
C LEU A 106 -12.17 0.57 -7.46
N GLU A 107 -11.64 -0.13 -6.47
CA GLU A 107 -12.35 -1.16 -5.73
C GLU A 107 -13.11 -0.56 -4.55
N HIS A 108 -14.35 -0.99 -4.37
CA HIS A 108 -15.10 -0.76 -3.12
C HIS A 108 -14.76 -1.86 -2.13
N ILE A 109 -14.27 -1.46 -0.96
CA ILE A 109 -13.85 -2.38 0.09
C ILE A 109 -14.51 -2.02 1.42
N GLU A 110 -14.67 -3.03 2.28
CA GLU A 110 -14.95 -2.81 3.70
C GLU A 110 -13.63 -2.53 4.41
N TRP A 111 -13.56 -1.38 5.06
CA TRP A 111 -12.33 -0.94 5.71
C TRP A 111 -12.61 -0.22 7.03
N VAL A 112 -11.81 -0.50 8.05
CA VAL A 112 -11.89 0.20 9.33
C VAL A 112 -11.24 1.58 9.18
N CYS A 113 -12.09 2.62 9.13
CA CYS A 113 -11.61 3.99 9.00
C CYS A 113 -11.13 4.53 10.36
N HIS A 114 -9.85 4.83 10.49
CA HIS A 114 -9.26 5.34 11.73
C HIS A 114 -9.86 6.67 12.14
N ARG A 115 -10.08 7.60 11.20
CA ARG A 115 -10.69 8.89 11.50
C ARG A 115 -12.12 8.75 12.01
N CYS A 116 -12.94 7.89 11.39
CA CYS A 116 -14.28 7.60 11.87
C CYS A 116 -14.24 6.95 13.26
N SER A 117 -13.29 6.04 13.49
CA SER A 117 -13.07 5.38 14.78
C SER A 117 -12.69 6.37 15.89
N LEU A 118 -11.79 7.31 15.60
CA LEU A 118 -11.43 8.40 16.53
C LEU A 118 -12.64 9.30 16.84
N GLN A 119 -13.42 9.68 15.82
CA GLN A 119 -14.61 10.52 15.99
C GLN A 119 -15.69 9.81 16.84
N ALA A 120 -15.96 8.53 16.55
CA ALA A 120 -16.94 7.75 17.33
C ALA A 120 -16.50 7.59 18.78
N THR A 121 -15.21 7.32 19.00
CA THR A 121 -14.64 7.23 20.36
C THR A 121 -14.76 8.56 21.10
N LEU A 122 -14.46 9.67 20.42
CA LEU A 122 -14.63 11.00 20.99
C LEU A 122 -16.08 11.27 21.40
N MET A 123 -17.05 11.00 20.53
CA MET A 123 -18.48 11.14 20.83
C MET A 123 -18.92 10.33 22.03
N ARG A 124 -18.44 9.07 22.13
CA ARG A 124 -18.71 8.20 23.29
C ARG A 124 -18.15 8.78 24.59
N ILE A 125 -16.92 9.27 24.56
CA ILE A 125 -16.27 9.90 25.73
C ILE A 125 -17.03 11.16 26.14
N GLU A 126 -17.40 12.02 25.18
CA GLU A 126 -18.19 13.24 25.43
C GLU A 126 -19.55 12.90 26.05
N SER A 127 -20.27 11.92 25.51
CA SER A 127 -21.55 11.47 26.07
C SER A 127 -21.39 10.94 27.50
N THR A 128 -20.35 10.15 27.76
CA THR A 128 -20.07 9.61 29.10
C THR A 128 -19.68 10.74 30.06
N ARG A 129 -18.93 11.74 29.60
CA ARG A 129 -18.56 12.90 30.40
C ARG A 129 -19.76 13.78 30.74
N HIS A 130 -20.67 14.00 29.79
CA HIS A 130 -21.91 14.73 30.00
C HIS A 130 -22.84 14.04 31.02
N ALA A 131 -22.85 12.72 31.05
CA ALA A 131 -23.63 11.97 32.05
C ALA A 131 -23.15 12.20 33.51
N ILE A 132 -21.89 12.68 33.66
CA ILE A 132 -21.34 13.06 34.97
C ILE A 132 -21.46 14.58 35.14
N THR A 133 -22.68 15.07 35.36
CA THR A 133 -22.96 16.53 35.42
C THR A 133 -22.38 17.17 36.68
N GLU A 134 -22.51 16.51 37.85
CA GLU A 134 -21.90 16.94 39.11
C GLU A 134 -21.25 15.73 39.80
N PRO A 135 -19.94 15.71 39.97
CA PRO A 135 -19.27 14.58 40.62
C PRO A 135 -19.55 14.58 42.12
N CYS A 136 -20.47 13.75 42.56
CA CYS A 136 -20.86 13.60 43.97
C CYS A 136 -19.85 12.77 44.79
N SER A 137 -18.85 12.15 44.15
CA SER A 137 -17.84 11.32 44.84
C SER A 137 -16.43 11.56 44.28
N ARG A 138 -15.40 11.29 45.11
CA ARG A 138 -13.99 11.34 44.74
C ARG A 138 -13.67 10.42 43.54
N LYS A 139 -14.39 9.29 43.40
CA LYS A 139 -14.28 8.38 42.27
C LYS A 139 -14.77 9.03 40.97
N GLN A 140 -15.94 9.66 41.02
CA GLN A 140 -16.53 10.36 39.85
C GLN A 140 -15.67 11.55 39.41
N SER A 141 -15.09 12.30 40.37
CA SER A 141 -14.15 13.40 40.05
C SER A 141 -12.89 12.90 39.32
N LYS A 142 -12.30 11.78 39.78
CA LYS A 142 -11.15 11.18 39.08
C LYS A 142 -11.52 10.65 37.68
N GLN A 143 -12.70 10.05 37.54
CA GLN A 143 -13.20 9.57 36.26
C GLN A 143 -13.46 10.72 35.29
N ALA A 144 -14.05 11.81 35.75
CA ALA A 144 -14.26 13.00 34.96
C ALA A 144 -12.95 13.59 34.43
N ALA A 145 -11.94 13.74 35.30
CA ALA A 145 -10.61 14.22 34.93
C ALA A 145 -9.93 13.31 33.89
N LEU A 146 -10.07 11.99 34.03
CA LEU A 146 -9.56 11.04 33.04
C LEU A 146 -10.23 11.20 31.67
N LEU A 147 -11.57 11.34 31.64
CA LEU A 147 -12.33 11.54 30.40
C LEU A 147 -11.96 12.87 29.73
N ASP A 148 -11.75 13.95 30.52
CA ASP A 148 -11.32 15.24 30.01
C ASP A 148 -9.91 15.17 29.36
N ALA A 149 -8.98 14.43 29.97
CA ALA A 149 -7.65 14.17 29.41
C ALA A 149 -7.74 13.36 28.10
N GLN A 150 -8.52 12.29 28.07
CA GLN A 150 -8.76 11.47 26.88
C GLN A 150 -9.38 12.28 25.73
N GLN A 151 -10.38 13.10 26.04
CA GLN A 151 -11.01 14.00 25.08
C GLN A 151 -10.01 14.98 24.47
N THR A 152 -9.12 15.55 25.28
CA THR A 152 -8.08 16.48 24.82
C THR A 152 -7.09 15.78 23.88
N THR A 153 -6.66 14.56 24.22
CA THR A 153 -5.77 13.75 23.38
C THR A 153 -6.41 13.43 22.03
N LEU A 154 -7.64 12.96 22.01
CA LEU A 154 -8.37 12.66 20.77
C LEU A 154 -8.58 13.88 19.88
N LYS A 155 -8.96 15.03 20.48
CA LYS A 155 -9.11 16.30 19.73
C LYS A 155 -7.80 16.75 19.11
N ARG A 156 -6.69 16.60 19.84
CA ARG A 156 -5.34 16.94 19.34
C ARG A 156 -4.99 16.06 18.12
N VAL A 157 -5.18 14.73 18.20
CA VAL A 157 -4.88 13.81 17.10
C VAL A 157 -5.77 14.08 15.89
N LEU A 158 -7.08 14.32 16.09
CA LEU A 158 -8.00 14.67 15.00
C LEU A 158 -7.62 15.97 14.29
N SER A 159 -7.08 16.96 15.02
CA SER A 159 -6.68 18.27 14.48
C SER A 159 -5.31 18.23 13.80
N SER A 160 -4.38 17.43 14.30
CA SER A 160 -3.02 17.34 13.74
C SER A 160 -2.97 16.61 12.40
N GLY A 161 -4.00 15.84 12.06
CA GLY A 161 -3.98 14.96 10.88
C GLY A 161 -2.86 13.91 10.95
N ALA A 162 -2.26 13.72 12.13
CA ALA A 162 -1.15 12.79 12.32
C ALA A 162 -1.61 11.37 11.97
N HIS A 163 -0.93 10.82 10.99
CA HIS A 163 -1.03 9.44 10.59
C HIS A 163 -0.09 8.65 11.52
N ASP A 164 -0.63 8.02 12.53
CA ASP A 164 0.15 7.18 13.42
C ASP A 164 0.02 5.72 12.97
N SER A 165 1.14 5.16 12.46
CA SER A 165 1.18 3.76 12.01
C SER A 165 0.92 2.77 13.17
N GLU A 166 1.17 3.17 14.42
CA GLU A 166 0.86 2.36 15.60
C GLU A 166 -0.65 2.26 15.82
N LEU A 167 -1.39 3.32 15.52
CA LEU A 167 -2.85 3.34 15.63
C LEU A 167 -3.52 2.29 14.73
N GLU A 168 -2.94 2.03 13.56
CA GLU A 168 -3.47 1.03 12.62
C GLU A 168 -3.31 -0.39 13.14
N ALA A 169 -2.23 -0.67 13.84
CA ALA A 169 -1.91 -2.02 14.32
C ALA A 169 -2.65 -2.38 15.61
N THR A 170 -2.78 -1.43 16.54
CA THR A 170 -3.28 -1.73 17.90
C THR A 170 -4.72 -1.31 18.15
N HIS A 171 -5.28 -0.38 17.36
CA HIS A 171 -6.56 0.29 17.64
C HIS A 171 -6.60 0.92 19.03
N GLU A 172 -5.47 1.33 19.55
CA GLU A 172 -5.30 1.94 20.85
C GLU A 172 -4.47 3.22 20.71
N LEU A 173 -4.85 4.26 21.44
CA LEU A 173 -4.17 5.54 21.46
C LEU A 173 -3.94 5.95 22.91
N ASP A 174 -2.70 6.02 23.36
CA ASP A 174 -2.35 6.43 24.74
C ASP A 174 -3.20 5.73 25.82
N GLY A 175 -3.45 4.42 25.69
CA GLY A 175 -4.30 3.65 26.60
C GLY A 175 -5.82 3.84 26.38
N ILE A 176 -6.21 4.53 25.29
CA ILE A 176 -7.61 4.69 24.90
C ILE A 176 -7.95 3.65 23.83
N VAL A 177 -8.82 2.69 24.18
CA VAL A 177 -9.31 1.71 23.20
C VAL A 177 -10.29 2.41 22.27
N LEU A 178 -10.01 2.38 20.97
CA LEU A 178 -10.80 3.01 19.93
C LEU A 178 -11.98 2.10 19.51
N GLU A 179 -13.10 2.73 19.20
CA GLU A 179 -14.21 2.04 18.53
C GLU A 179 -13.81 1.68 17.11
N ARG A 180 -14.13 0.46 16.68
CA ARG A 180 -13.86 0.01 15.31
C ARG A 180 -15.05 0.35 14.43
N ILE A 181 -14.92 1.44 13.66
CA ILE A 181 -15.95 1.85 12.71
C ILE A 181 -15.60 1.31 11.33
N LEU A 182 -16.37 0.32 10.90
CA LEU A 182 -16.27 -0.25 9.56
C LEU A 182 -16.95 0.70 8.56
N SER A 183 -16.18 1.21 7.62
CA SER A 183 -16.72 1.98 6.49
C SER A 183 -17.05 1.00 5.35
N THR A 184 -18.32 0.90 5.01
CA THR A 184 -18.80 0.09 3.88
C THR A 184 -18.58 0.78 2.54
N TYR A 185 -18.23 2.05 2.55
CA TYR A 185 -18.00 2.89 1.36
C TYR A 185 -16.54 3.35 1.27
N ALA A 186 -15.62 2.51 1.67
CA ALA A 186 -14.22 2.79 1.42
C ALA A 186 -13.83 2.38 0.00
N THR A 187 -12.88 3.12 -0.56
CA THR A 187 -12.35 2.85 -1.89
C THR A 187 -10.86 2.58 -1.82
N LYS A 188 -10.40 1.63 -2.61
CA LYS A 188 -9.00 1.27 -2.76
C LYS A 188 -8.63 1.36 -4.23
N GLN A 189 -7.50 1.97 -4.52
CA GLN A 189 -6.93 2.03 -5.85
C GLN A 189 -5.46 1.66 -5.81
N ILE A 190 -5.04 0.85 -6.78
CA ILE A 190 -3.65 0.44 -6.97
C ILE A 190 -3.21 0.94 -8.34
N MET A 191 -2.03 1.56 -8.40
CA MET A 191 -1.41 2.02 -9.65
C MET A 191 0.08 1.67 -9.63
N MET A 192 0.68 1.64 -10.80
CA MET A 192 2.12 1.42 -10.91
C MET A 192 2.88 2.72 -10.56
N ALA A 193 3.68 2.69 -9.49
CA ALA A 193 4.52 3.82 -9.11
C ALA A 193 5.85 3.84 -9.88
N ARG A 194 6.38 2.65 -10.19
CA ARG A 194 7.59 2.47 -10.98
C ARG A 194 7.47 1.21 -11.83
N CYS A 195 7.57 1.39 -13.15
CA CYS A 195 7.67 0.29 -14.07
C CYS A 195 9.06 -0.38 -13.98
N PRO A 196 9.14 -1.72 -13.90
CA PRO A 196 10.42 -2.41 -13.98
C PRO A 196 10.98 -2.35 -15.41
N PRO A 197 12.31 -2.51 -15.62
CA PRO A 197 12.91 -2.64 -16.94
C PRO A 197 12.30 -3.77 -17.79
N ILE A 198 11.90 -4.86 -17.16
CA ILE A 198 11.19 -5.99 -17.78
C ILE A 198 9.90 -6.21 -17.01
N LEU A 199 8.76 -5.84 -17.62
CA LEU A 199 7.44 -6.03 -17.02
C LEU A 199 6.89 -7.40 -17.39
N VAL A 200 6.61 -8.21 -16.37
CA VAL A 200 5.96 -9.51 -16.52
C VAL A 200 4.47 -9.36 -16.24
N LEU A 201 3.65 -9.73 -17.21
CA LEU A 201 2.19 -9.72 -17.10
C LEU A 201 1.67 -11.14 -17.18
N HIS A 202 1.08 -11.64 -16.12
CA HIS A 202 0.44 -12.93 -16.07
C HIS A 202 -1.06 -12.77 -16.35
N LEU A 203 -1.53 -13.40 -17.42
CA LEU A 203 -2.96 -13.39 -17.78
C LEU A 203 -3.66 -14.56 -17.09
N ASN A 204 -4.34 -14.28 -16.00
CA ASN A 204 -5.10 -15.27 -15.26
C ASN A 204 -6.36 -15.66 -16.02
N ARG A 205 -6.37 -16.90 -16.51
CA ARG A 205 -7.47 -17.49 -17.29
C ARG A 205 -8.27 -18.52 -16.53
N SER A 206 -7.89 -18.78 -15.27
CA SER A 206 -8.58 -19.76 -14.43
C SER A 206 -9.84 -19.17 -13.84
N SER A 207 -10.97 -19.81 -14.06
CA SER A 207 -12.24 -19.47 -13.43
C SER A 207 -12.78 -20.68 -12.66
N PHE A 208 -13.20 -20.44 -11.41
CA PHE A 208 -13.86 -21.45 -10.59
C PHE A 208 -15.35 -21.12 -10.54
N SER A 209 -16.18 -22.06 -10.98
CA SER A 209 -17.63 -21.93 -10.83
C SER A 209 -18.08 -22.78 -9.66
N LEU A 210 -18.71 -22.13 -8.66
CA LEU A 210 -19.31 -22.80 -7.50
C LEU A 210 -20.42 -23.80 -7.88
N GLY A 211 -21.04 -23.65 -9.05
CA GLY A 211 -22.16 -24.51 -9.50
C GLY A 211 -21.74 -25.85 -10.11
N ASN A 212 -20.52 -25.98 -10.63
CA ASN A 212 -20.10 -27.18 -11.37
C ASN A 212 -18.89 -27.91 -10.77
N PHE A 213 -18.39 -27.55 -9.58
CA PHE A 213 -17.20 -28.11 -8.93
C PHE A 213 -15.99 -28.31 -9.86
N GLY A 214 -15.86 -27.50 -10.91
CA GLY A 214 -14.82 -27.61 -11.93
C GLY A 214 -14.09 -26.30 -12.17
N ALA A 215 -12.75 -26.41 -12.31
CA ALA A 215 -11.95 -25.32 -12.86
C ALA A 215 -12.18 -25.28 -14.38
N SER A 216 -12.58 -24.13 -14.91
CA SER A 216 -12.68 -23.89 -16.35
C SER A 216 -11.61 -22.89 -16.78
N LYS A 217 -11.14 -23.05 -18.03
CA LYS A 217 -10.17 -22.14 -18.62
C LYS A 217 -10.88 -21.13 -19.50
N ASN A 218 -10.70 -19.86 -19.21
CA ASN A 218 -11.21 -18.77 -20.06
C ASN A 218 -10.49 -18.78 -21.40
N GLN A 219 -11.25 -18.94 -22.49
CA GLN A 219 -10.76 -18.99 -23.88
C GLN A 219 -10.75 -17.63 -24.58
N ALA A 220 -11.11 -16.56 -23.87
CA ALA A 220 -11.19 -15.22 -24.45
C ALA A 220 -9.84 -14.82 -25.08
N ARG A 221 -9.93 -14.20 -26.26
CA ARG A 221 -8.76 -13.69 -26.95
C ARG A 221 -8.33 -12.36 -26.34
N VAL A 222 -7.07 -12.25 -25.95
CA VAL A 222 -6.45 -11.00 -25.54
C VAL A 222 -5.61 -10.48 -26.70
N VAL A 223 -5.91 -9.28 -27.17
CA VAL A 223 -5.17 -8.58 -28.23
C VAL A 223 -4.21 -7.61 -27.56
N PHE A 224 -2.93 -7.69 -27.89
CA PHE A 224 -1.91 -6.78 -27.37
C PHE A 224 -1.10 -6.17 -28.52
N PRO A 225 -0.73 -4.89 -28.42
CA PRO A 225 0.07 -4.20 -29.40
C PRO A 225 1.55 -4.57 -29.28
N GLU A 226 2.33 -4.29 -30.31
CA GLU A 226 3.79 -4.41 -30.28
C GLU A 226 4.41 -3.40 -29.29
N TYR A 227 3.84 -2.19 -29.21
CA TYR A 227 4.25 -1.14 -28.27
C TYR A 227 3.09 -0.77 -27.34
N LEU A 228 3.33 -0.82 -26.05
CA LEU A 228 2.37 -0.48 -25.02
C LEU A 228 2.80 0.78 -24.28
N ASP A 229 2.02 1.86 -24.37
CA ASP A 229 2.23 3.04 -23.54
C ASP A 229 1.80 2.74 -22.11
N MET A 230 2.76 2.84 -21.18
CA MET A 230 2.53 2.57 -19.75
C MET A 230 2.15 3.83 -18.95
N LEU A 231 2.27 5.04 -19.52
CA LEU A 231 1.96 6.28 -18.80
C LEU A 231 0.55 6.33 -18.22
N PRO A 232 -0.52 5.88 -18.92
CA PRO A 232 -1.87 5.87 -18.35
C PRO A 232 -2.03 4.97 -17.11
N PHE A 233 -1.11 4.00 -16.92
CA PHE A 233 -1.15 3.00 -15.87
C PHE A 233 -0.20 3.32 -14.71
N MET A 234 0.50 4.43 -14.79
CA MET A 234 1.45 4.87 -13.77
C MET A 234 0.90 6.03 -12.96
N THR A 235 1.32 6.10 -11.70
CA THR A 235 1.09 7.30 -10.90
C THR A 235 1.86 8.45 -11.54
N GLY A 236 1.17 9.57 -11.82
CA GLY A 236 1.85 10.81 -12.21
C GLY A 236 2.81 11.28 -11.10
N ALA A 237 3.72 12.18 -11.43
CA ALA A 237 4.66 12.77 -10.47
C ALA A 237 3.95 13.50 -9.30
N THR A 238 2.67 13.77 -9.44
CA THR A 238 1.78 14.34 -8.42
C THR A 238 0.61 13.38 -8.22
N LEU A 239 0.61 12.69 -7.10
CA LEU A 239 -0.59 12.05 -6.57
C LEU A 239 -1.52 13.17 -6.10
N SER A 240 -2.47 13.51 -6.92
CA SER A 240 -3.54 14.46 -6.56
C SER A 240 -4.61 13.75 -5.72
#